data_d13f9d0924eea57680d582882800be5c
#
_entry.id   d13f9d0924eea57680d582882800be5c
#
_cell.length_a   1.000
_cell.length_b   1.000
_cell.length_c   1.000
_cell.angle_alpha   90.00
_cell.angle_beta   90.00
_cell.angle_gamma   90.00
#
_symmetry.space_group_name_H-M   'P 1'
#
loop_
_entity.id
_entity.type
_entity.pdbx_description
1 polymer ?
#
loop_
_entity_poly.entity_id
_entity_poly.type
_entity_poly.pdbx_seq_one_letter_code
_entity_poly.pdbx_strand_id
1 'polypeptide(L)'
;MNIIRPITNEPALVIEQTPTKKMLVIADLHLGIELTFLEKGVQIPSSIQTNRLSDRLLRILNRVKPSGLIILGDVKHNIPAISNLEWDIVPSFFEKIGNLPIHIITGNHESMDQIEGLTTRNITIHAAEGCILNITKDNKPTKIALFHGHTWPGKELFSADILIMAHNHPVIEFKDEFNVRTYEPAWIRAHWDKMKLATAYLKYLKVKNAKNQLKILQEKFQIVIADNPEIIIIPAFNDLLGGISFNKKDATFIGPLLNSGCVNLDDSEAILMDGTIMGKIKEIRLNE
;
A
#
# COMPACT_ATOMS: atom_id res chain seq x y z
N MET A 1 18.81 10.91 -9.66
CA MET A 1 17.67 11.24 -8.80
C MET A 1 16.75 10.03 -8.71
N ASN A 2 16.31 9.63 -7.52
CA ASN A 2 15.41 8.48 -7.37
C ASN A 2 14.04 8.77 -8.00
N ILE A 3 13.47 7.79 -8.72
CA ILE A 3 12.13 7.87 -9.30
C ILE A 3 11.07 7.93 -8.21
N ILE A 4 11.30 7.23 -7.10
CA ILE A 4 10.41 7.13 -5.93
C ILE A 4 11.09 7.77 -4.73
N ARG A 5 10.35 8.62 -4.02
CA ARG A 5 10.84 9.31 -2.84
C ARG A 5 9.77 9.36 -1.74
N PRO A 6 9.98 8.69 -0.60
CA PRO A 6 9.16 8.89 0.59
C PRO A 6 9.20 10.36 1.04
N ILE A 7 8.11 10.82 1.61
CA ILE A 7 8.02 12.16 2.21
C ILE A 7 8.34 12.03 3.70
N THR A 8 9.41 12.67 4.14
CA THR A 8 9.84 12.63 5.54
C THR A 8 8.71 13.01 6.49
N ASN A 9 8.49 12.21 7.52
CA ASN A 9 7.44 12.31 8.54
C ASN A 9 6.00 12.23 8.01
N GLU A 10 5.82 11.71 6.77
CA GLU A 10 4.49 11.52 6.19
C GLU A 10 4.37 10.12 5.57
N PRO A 11 3.26 9.38 5.79
CA PRO A 11 3.03 8.08 5.14
C PRO A 11 2.57 8.28 3.69
N ALA A 12 3.41 8.93 2.93
CA ALA A 12 3.18 9.29 1.54
C ALA A 12 4.49 9.25 0.76
N LEU A 13 4.44 8.88 -0.49
CA LEU A 13 5.58 8.93 -1.39
C LEU A 13 5.26 9.69 -2.68
N VAL A 14 6.31 10.17 -3.33
CA VAL A 14 6.23 10.84 -4.62
C VAL A 14 6.86 9.94 -5.67
N ILE A 15 6.15 9.73 -6.77
CA ILE A 15 6.66 9.14 -8.00
C ILE A 15 6.94 10.28 -8.98
N GLU A 16 8.20 10.49 -9.33
CA GLU A 16 8.62 11.53 -10.26
C GLU A 16 8.66 10.99 -11.69
N GLN A 17 7.63 11.28 -12.49
CA GLN A 17 7.56 10.89 -13.91
C GLN A 17 8.47 11.77 -14.78
N THR A 18 8.45 13.08 -14.52
CA THR A 18 9.33 14.11 -15.10
C THR A 18 9.59 15.16 -14.01
N PRO A 19 10.52 16.10 -14.20
CA PRO A 19 10.73 17.18 -13.24
C PRO A 19 9.46 17.99 -12.89
N THR A 20 8.51 18.05 -13.81
CA THR A 20 7.24 18.79 -13.67
C THR A 20 6.02 17.91 -13.42
N LYS A 21 6.12 16.60 -13.64
CA LYS A 21 4.99 15.66 -13.49
C LYS A 21 5.28 14.67 -12.37
N LYS A 22 4.60 14.85 -11.24
CA LYS A 22 4.75 14.05 -10.02
C LYS A 22 3.41 13.46 -9.63
N MET A 23 3.40 12.21 -9.19
CA MET A 23 2.24 11.58 -8.57
C MET A 23 2.51 11.43 -7.08
N LEU A 24 1.55 11.83 -6.25
CA LEU A 24 1.55 11.54 -4.82
C LEU A 24 0.88 10.20 -4.60
N VAL A 25 1.44 9.33 -3.76
CA VAL A 25 0.85 8.03 -3.41
C VAL A 25 0.64 7.96 -1.91
N ILE A 26 -0.56 7.59 -1.49
CA ILE A 26 -0.97 7.29 -0.11
C ILE A 26 -1.79 6.00 -0.10
N ALA A 27 -2.07 5.44 1.08
CA ALA A 27 -2.91 4.26 1.23
C ALA A 27 -3.66 4.25 2.56
N ASP A 28 -4.66 3.37 2.67
CA ASP A 28 -5.29 2.99 3.93
C ASP A 28 -5.83 4.20 4.70
N LEU A 29 -6.80 4.90 4.08
CA LEU A 29 -7.47 6.05 4.69
C LEU A 29 -8.47 5.62 5.75
N HIS A 30 -9.20 4.53 5.51
CA HIS A 30 -10.23 3.99 6.40
C HIS A 30 -11.13 5.10 6.99
N LEU A 31 -11.65 5.97 6.13
CA LEU A 31 -12.62 6.97 6.54
C LEU A 31 -13.84 6.28 7.17
N GLY A 32 -14.27 6.75 8.34
CA GLY A 32 -15.36 6.13 9.10
C GLY A 32 -14.91 5.15 10.19
N ILE A 33 -13.60 4.96 10.41
CA ILE A 33 -13.07 4.09 11.48
C ILE A 33 -13.59 4.48 12.89
N GLU A 34 -14.00 5.73 13.06
CA GLU A 34 -14.55 6.25 14.31
C GLU A 34 -15.78 5.46 14.80
N LEU A 35 -16.55 4.88 13.87
CA LEU A 35 -17.67 4.01 14.24
C LEU A 35 -17.22 2.75 14.99
N THR A 36 -16.13 2.14 14.55
CA THR A 36 -15.55 0.97 15.23
C THR A 36 -15.05 1.32 16.63
N PHE A 37 -14.51 2.52 16.83
CA PHE A 37 -14.13 2.99 18.17
C PHE A 37 -15.35 3.24 19.04
N LEU A 38 -16.42 3.81 18.48
CA LEU A 38 -17.68 4.03 19.19
C LEU A 38 -18.30 2.71 19.66
N GLU A 39 -18.33 1.69 18.82
CA GLU A 39 -18.79 0.34 19.18
C GLU A 39 -17.97 -0.28 20.33
N LYS A 40 -16.72 0.08 20.47
CA LYS A 40 -15.82 -0.31 21.56
C LYS A 40 -15.92 0.62 22.78
N GLY A 41 -16.88 1.56 22.80
CA GLY A 41 -17.10 2.50 23.90
C GLY A 41 -16.17 3.72 23.90
N VAL A 42 -15.39 3.95 22.83
CA VAL A 42 -14.53 5.13 22.69
C VAL A 42 -15.16 6.11 21.73
N GLN A 43 -15.59 7.25 22.23
CA GLN A 43 -16.22 8.27 21.40
C GLN A 43 -15.18 9.19 20.77
N ILE A 44 -14.97 9.06 19.47
CA ILE A 44 -14.20 9.99 18.65
C ILE A 44 -15.21 10.74 17.78
N PRO A 45 -15.27 12.09 17.82
CA PRO A 45 -16.14 12.84 16.92
C PRO A 45 -15.74 12.57 15.44
N SER A 46 -16.68 12.09 14.65
CA SER A 46 -16.46 11.65 13.27
C SER A 46 -15.80 12.68 12.35
N SER A 47 -16.13 13.96 12.56
CA SER A 47 -15.53 15.04 11.76
C SER A 47 -14.06 15.32 12.10
N ILE A 48 -13.60 14.98 13.31
CA ILE A 48 -12.24 15.31 13.75
C ILE A 48 -11.21 14.51 12.95
N GLN A 49 -11.37 13.18 12.85
CA GLN A 49 -10.39 12.35 12.13
C GLN A 49 -10.39 12.62 10.65
N THR A 50 -11.57 12.72 10.04
CA THR A 50 -11.67 13.05 8.60
C THR A 50 -11.04 14.42 8.30
N ASN A 51 -11.28 15.44 9.15
CA ASN A 51 -10.66 16.76 8.99
C ASN A 51 -9.14 16.66 9.16
N ARG A 52 -8.65 15.95 10.17
CA ARG A 52 -7.21 15.76 10.40
C ARG A 52 -6.52 15.11 9.20
N LEU A 53 -7.11 14.06 8.62
CA LEU A 53 -6.59 13.40 7.42
C LEU A 53 -6.62 14.33 6.20
N SER A 54 -7.73 15.06 6.00
CA SER A 54 -7.85 16.02 4.91
C SER A 54 -6.81 17.14 5.03
N ASP A 55 -6.67 17.73 6.22
CA ASP A 55 -5.72 18.82 6.46
C ASP A 55 -4.27 18.36 6.30
N ARG A 56 -3.97 17.12 6.75
CA ARG A 56 -2.68 16.48 6.52
C ARG A 56 -2.40 16.35 5.03
N LEU A 57 -3.33 15.80 4.28
CA LEU A 57 -3.20 15.63 2.84
C LEU A 57 -3.05 16.97 2.12
N LEU A 58 -3.84 17.98 2.46
CA LEU A 58 -3.76 19.31 1.86
C LEU A 58 -2.40 19.97 2.12
N ARG A 59 -1.82 19.83 3.32
CA ARG A 59 -0.45 20.31 3.60
C ARG A 59 0.58 19.64 2.68
N ILE A 60 0.46 18.32 2.47
CA ILE A 60 1.35 17.57 1.58
C ILE A 60 1.17 18.03 0.13
N LEU A 61 -0.08 18.13 -0.34
CA LEU A 61 -0.41 18.60 -1.69
C LEU A 61 0.16 19.98 -1.97
N ASN A 62 0.01 20.92 -1.05
CA ASN A 62 0.54 22.28 -1.17
C ASN A 62 2.08 22.32 -1.22
N ARG A 63 2.76 21.43 -0.47
CA ARG A 63 4.22 21.31 -0.45
C ARG A 63 4.78 20.65 -1.70
N VAL A 64 4.15 19.57 -2.16
CA VAL A 64 4.63 18.74 -3.28
C VAL A 64 4.17 19.26 -4.63
N LYS A 65 2.97 19.83 -4.69
CA LYS A 65 2.27 20.25 -5.91
C LYS A 65 2.25 19.15 -6.98
N PRO A 66 1.68 17.97 -6.66
CA PRO A 66 1.64 16.87 -7.60
C PRO A 66 0.64 17.13 -8.73
N SER A 67 0.82 16.48 -9.86
CA SER A 67 -0.13 16.49 -10.98
C SER A 67 -1.30 15.51 -10.80
N GLY A 68 -1.22 14.64 -9.78
CA GLY A 68 -2.27 13.69 -9.43
C GLY A 68 -1.97 12.97 -8.12
N LEU A 69 -3.02 12.36 -7.57
CA LEU A 69 -3.00 11.55 -6.35
C LEU A 69 -3.32 10.10 -6.70
N ILE A 70 -2.61 9.16 -6.09
CA ILE A 70 -2.90 7.72 -6.15
C ILE A 70 -3.21 7.26 -4.73
N ILE A 71 -4.34 6.57 -4.55
CA ILE A 71 -4.75 5.97 -3.29
C ILE A 71 -4.73 4.45 -3.47
N LEU A 72 -3.89 3.77 -2.70
CA LEU A 72 -3.75 2.32 -2.76
C LEU A 72 -4.71 1.63 -1.78
N GLY A 73 -6.01 1.74 -2.07
CA GLY A 73 -7.08 1.02 -1.40
C GLY A 73 -7.48 1.51 -0.01
N ASP A 74 -8.51 0.88 0.49
CA ASP A 74 -9.10 1.07 1.82
C ASP A 74 -9.42 2.55 2.12
N VAL A 75 -10.20 3.15 1.20
CA VAL A 75 -10.69 4.53 1.32
C VAL A 75 -11.68 4.64 2.47
N LYS A 76 -12.68 3.75 2.53
CA LYS A 76 -13.68 3.67 3.61
C LYS A 76 -13.36 2.52 4.57
N HIS A 77 -14.00 2.51 5.74
CA HIS A 77 -13.68 1.53 6.78
C HIS A 77 -14.67 0.36 6.87
N ASN A 78 -15.97 0.60 6.77
CA ASN A 78 -16.98 -0.44 7.02
C ASN A 78 -17.06 -1.48 5.90
N ILE A 79 -17.26 -2.74 6.29
CA ILE A 79 -17.49 -3.89 5.41
C ILE A 79 -18.77 -4.61 5.85
N PRO A 80 -19.61 -5.08 4.94
CA PRO A 80 -19.56 -4.94 3.47
C PRO A 80 -20.25 -3.67 2.96
N ALA A 81 -21.07 -3.02 3.77
CA ALA A 81 -21.90 -1.89 3.36
C ALA A 81 -21.22 -0.54 3.58
N ILE A 82 -21.75 0.48 2.95
CA ILE A 82 -21.42 1.88 3.23
C ILE A 82 -22.31 2.32 4.38
N SER A 83 -21.74 2.84 5.47
CA SER A 83 -22.48 3.42 6.58
C SER A 83 -23.03 4.80 6.25
N ASN A 84 -24.05 5.27 7.00
CA ASN A 84 -24.55 6.63 6.84
C ASN A 84 -23.44 7.67 7.04
N LEU A 85 -22.54 7.43 7.97
CA LEU A 85 -21.39 8.31 8.20
C LEU A 85 -20.48 8.38 6.97
N GLU A 86 -20.18 7.24 6.35
CA GLU A 86 -19.30 7.20 5.17
C GLU A 86 -19.93 7.91 3.97
N TRP A 87 -21.27 7.87 3.83
CA TRP A 87 -21.99 8.64 2.80
C TRP A 87 -21.79 10.15 2.93
N ASP A 88 -21.53 10.65 4.13
CA ASP A 88 -21.28 12.07 4.40
C ASP A 88 -19.79 12.42 4.31
N ILE A 89 -18.92 11.62 4.95
CA ILE A 89 -17.51 12.00 5.15
C ILE A 89 -16.64 11.71 3.93
N VAL A 90 -16.91 10.64 3.15
CA VAL A 90 -16.06 10.27 2.01
C VAL A 90 -16.19 11.31 0.88
N PRO A 91 -17.40 11.72 0.44
CA PRO A 91 -17.53 12.80 -0.53
C PRO A 91 -16.89 14.11 -0.04
N SER A 92 -17.16 14.47 1.23
CA SER A 92 -16.58 15.70 1.83
C SER A 92 -15.05 15.68 1.85
N PHE A 93 -14.43 14.52 2.08
CA PHE A 93 -12.97 14.37 2.00
C PHE A 93 -12.45 14.68 0.59
N PHE A 94 -13.09 14.13 -0.46
CA PHE A 94 -12.67 14.33 -1.83
C PHE A 94 -12.96 15.77 -2.34
N GLU A 95 -14.06 16.38 -1.90
CA GLU A 95 -14.38 17.79 -2.23
C GLU A 95 -13.28 18.75 -1.76
N LYS A 96 -12.70 18.52 -0.58
CA LYS A 96 -11.60 19.33 -0.05
C LYS A 96 -10.32 19.25 -0.88
N ILE A 97 -10.09 18.13 -1.55
CA ILE A 97 -8.91 17.95 -2.43
C ILE A 97 -9.07 18.75 -3.72
N GLY A 98 -10.29 19.08 -4.11
CA GLY A 98 -10.60 19.87 -5.29
C GLY A 98 -10.44 19.10 -6.60
N ASN A 99 -9.97 19.78 -7.66
CA ASN A 99 -9.94 19.24 -9.02
C ASN A 99 -8.67 18.43 -9.37
N LEU A 100 -7.90 17.99 -8.36
CA LEU A 100 -6.73 17.15 -8.62
C LEU A 100 -7.17 15.80 -9.22
N PRO A 101 -6.56 15.31 -10.32
CA PRO A 101 -6.80 13.96 -10.81
C PRO A 101 -6.45 12.91 -9.75
N ILE A 102 -7.37 11.99 -9.47
CA ILE A 102 -7.20 10.95 -8.46
C ILE A 102 -7.35 9.57 -9.10
N HIS A 103 -6.44 8.67 -8.78
CA HIS A 103 -6.52 7.25 -9.11
C HIS A 103 -6.69 6.46 -7.81
N ILE A 104 -7.73 5.64 -7.74
CA ILE A 104 -7.99 4.75 -6.60
C ILE A 104 -7.84 3.31 -7.08
N ILE A 105 -6.95 2.55 -6.46
CA ILE A 105 -6.91 1.10 -6.59
C ILE A 105 -7.77 0.54 -5.47
N THR A 106 -8.81 -0.25 -5.77
CA THR A 106 -9.73 -0.76 -4.74
C THR A 106 -9.03 -1.65 -3.74
N GLY A 107 -9.32 -1.41 -2.44
CA GLY A 107 -8.90 -2.25 -1.33
C GLY A 107 -9.90 -3.37 -1.02
N ASN A 108 -9.77 -4.00 0.15
CA ASN A 108 -10.73 -5.02 0.60
C ASN A 108 -11.92 -4.43 1.38
N HIS A 109 -11.88 -3.15 1.73
CA HIS A 109 -12.95 -2.48 2.44
C HIS A 109 -14.02 -1.87 1.51
N GLU A 110 -13.77 -1.85 0.21
CA GLU A 110 -14.71 -1.32 -0.78
C GLU A 110 -14.73 -2.14 -2.08
N SER A 111 -15.83 -2.02 -2.82
CA SER A 111 -15.91 -2.41 -4.24
C SER A 111 -15.80 -1.18 -5.15
N MET A 112 -15.56 -1.41 -6.45
CA MET A 112 -15.52 -0.33 -7.44
C MET A 112 -16.83 0.48 -7.44
N ASP A 113 -17.99 -0.20 -7.47
CA ASP A 113 -19.32 0.43 -7.48
C ASP A 113 -19.55 1.30 -6.24
N GLN A 114 -19.06 0.86 -5.06
CA GLN A 114 -19.16 1.64 -3.82
C GLN A 114 -18.34 2.93 -3.92
N ILE A 115 -17.12 2.88 -4.44
CA ILE A 115 -16.31 4.07 -4.62
C ILE A 115 -16.91 5.00 -5.68
N GLU A 116 -17.43 4.47 -6.78
CA GLU A 116 -18.14 5.29 -7.78
C GLU A 116 -19.32 6.04 -7.17
N GLY A 117 -20.09 5.39 -6.28
CA GLY A 117 -21.22 6.03 -5.57
C GLY A 117 -20.81 7.11 -4.59
N LEU A 118 -19.60 7.02 -4.02
CA LEU A 118 -19.09 7.94 -2.99
C LEU A 118 -18.23 9.08 -3.55
N THR A 119 -17.82 9.03 -4.81
CA THR A 119 -16.82 9.94 -5.36
C THR A 119 -17.40 10.86 -6.43
N THR A 120 -16.69 11.96 -6.65
CA THR A 120 -17.05 12.98 -7.64
C THR A 120 -16.28 12.79 -8.95
N ARG A 121 -16.43 13.75 -9.87
CA ARG A 121 -15.69 13.81 -11.15
C ARG A 121 -14.18 13.91 -10.90
N ASN A 122 -13.35 13.47 -11.82
CA ASN A 122 -11.88 13.41 -11.81
C ASN A 122 -11.26 12.24 -11.01
N ILE A 123 -12.04 11.21 -10.70
CA ILE A 123 -11.53 9.99 -10.08
C ILE A 123 -11.55 8.86 -11.10
N THR A 124 -10.42 8.17 -11.24
CA THR A 124 -10.29 6.94 -12.01
C THR A 124 -10.14 5.78 -11.05
N ILE A 125 -11.04 4.81 -11.13
CA ILE A 125 -11.04 3.64 -10.25
C ILE A 125 -10.40 2.47 -10.99
N HIS A 126 -9.48 1.79 -10.32
CA HIS A 126 -8.80 0.60 -10.80
C HIS A 126 -9.21 -0.60 -9.96
N ALA A 127 -9.24 -1.77 -10.61
CA ALA A 127 -9.51 -3.04 -9.94
C ALA A 127 -8.44 -3.36 -8.87
N ALA A 128 -8.80 -4.26 -7.97
CA ALA A 128 -7.96 -4.68 -6.84
C ALA A 128 -6.62 -5.32 -7.25
N GLU A 129 -6.56 -5.88 -8.45
CA GLU A 129 -5.36 -6.43 -9.06
C GLU A 129 -4.30 -5.36 -9.37
N GLY A 130 -4.70 -4.07 -9.36
CA GLY A 130 -3.81 -2.94 -9.50
C GLY A 130 -3.62 -2.44 -10.93
N CYS A 131 -2.63 -1.57 -11.11
CA CYS A 131 -2.29 -0.98 -12.41
C CYS A 131 -0.78 -0.78 -12.57
N ILE A 132 -0.35 -0.53 -13.81
CA ILE A 132 1.05 -0.20 -14.13
C ILE A 132 1.16 1.28 -14.51
N LEU A 133 2.13 1.94 -13.90
CA LEU A 133 2.60 3.25 -14.30
C LEU A 133 3.93 3.10 -15.06
N ASN A 134 3.93 3.43 -16.36
CA ASN A 134 5.14 3.43 -17.16
C ASN A 134 5.81 4.80 -17.09
N ILE A 135 7.09 4.81 -16.76
CA ILE A 135 7.91 6.02 -16.65
C ILE A 135 9.13 5.85 -17.53
N THR A 136 9.55 6.92 -18.19
CA THR A 136 10.86 6.97 -18.85
C THR A 136 11.67 8.08 -18.19
N LYS A 137 12.78 7.72 -17.55
CA LYS A 137 13.71 8.65 -16.93
C LYS A 137 15.12 8.36 -17.43
N ASP A 138 15.82 9.41 -17.85
CA ASP A 138 17.18 9.30 -18.38
C ASP A 138 17.28 8.23 -19.50
N ASN A 139 16.28 8.19 -20.39
CA ASN A 139 16.10 7.20 -21.46
C ASN A 139 15.96 5.74 -21.00
N LYS A 140 15.74 5.50 -19.69
CA LYS A 140 15.49 4.17 -19.16
C LYS A 140 13.99 4.00 -18.87
N PRO A 141 13.31 3.08 -19.59
CA PRO A 141 11.93 2.75 -19.24
C PRO A 141 11.91 2.00 -17.91
N THR A 142 10.98 2.38 -17.04
CA THR A 142 10.76 1.75 -15.73
C THR A 142 9.27 1.51 -15.54
N LYS A 143 8.90 0.30 -15.20
CA LYS A 143 7.52 -0.10 -14.90
C LYS A 143 7.32 -0.12 -13.39
N ILE A 144 6.34 0.65 -12.92
CA ILE A 144 5.94 0.67 -11.51
C ILE A 144 4.56 0.03 -11.41
N ALA A 145 4.47 -1.07 -10.69
CA ALA A 145 3.21 -1.71 -10.33
C ALA A 145 2.65 -1.09 -9.05
N LEU A 146 1.36 -0.83 -9.04
CA LEU A 146 0.63 -0.21 -7.95
C LEU A 146 -0.57 -1.10 -7.64
N PHE A 147 -0.69 -1.61 -6.42
CA PHE A 147 -1.82 -2.42 -5.98
C PHE A 147 -1.96 -2.36 -4.46
N HIS A 148 -3.18 -2.65 -3.95
CA HIS A 148 -3.39 -2.59 -2.51
C HIS A 148 -2.67 -3.72 -1.75
N GLY A 149 -2.82 -4.98 -2.18
CA GLY A 149 -2.09 -6.10 -1.57
C GLY A 149 -2.98 -7.21 -0.97
N HIS A 150 -4.29 -7.02 -0.84
CA HIS A 150 -5.22 -8.02 -0.31
C HIS A 150 -5.52 -9.16 -1.30
N THR A 151 -5.25 -8.95 -2.58
CA THR A 151 -5.36 -9.95 -3.64
C THR A 151 -4.02 -10.15 -4.35
N TRP A 152 -3.92 -11.18 -5.21
CA TRP A 152 -2.78 -11.31 -6.11
C TRP A 152 -2.74 -10.12 -7.07
N PRO A 153 -1.55 -9.56 -7.37
CA PRO A 153 -1.42 -8.54 -8.40
C PRO A 153 -1.81 -9.10 -9.78
N GLY A 154 -2.31 -8.23 -10.66
CA GLY A 154 -2.59 -8.56 -12.03
C GLY A 154 -1.38 -9.13 -12.75
N LYS A 155 -1.61 -9.99 -13.75
CA LYS A 155 -0.54 -10.74 -14.42
C LYS A 155 0.57 -9.87 -15.01
N GLU A 156 0.21 -8.68 -15.48
CA GLU A 156 1.15 -7.71 -16.05
C GLU A 156 2.06 -7.06 -14.99
N LEU A 157 1.59 -7.01 -13.73
CA LEU A 157 2.33 -6.40 -12.62
C LEU A 157 3.56 -7.23 -12.22
N PHE A 158 3.57 -8.53 -12.48
CA PHE A 158 4.72 -9.39 -12.20
C PHE A 158 5.97 -9.04 -13.01
N SER A 159 5.82 -8.32 -14.13
CA SER A 159 6.94 -7.86 -14.96
C SER A 159 7.48 -6.49 -14.57
N ALA A 160 6.98 -5.88 -13.50
CA ALA A 160 7.39 -4.55 -13.07
C ALA A 160 8.79 -4.55 -12.46
N ASP A 161 9.48 -3.42 -12.60
CA ASP A 161 10.78 -3.17 -11.98
C ASP A 161 10.64 -2.81 -10.50
N ILE A 162 9.52 -2.14 -10.16
CA ILE A 162 9.18 -1.71 -8.81
C ILE A 162 7.72 -2.02 -8.55
N LEU A 163 7.41 -2.57 -7.38
CA LEU A 163 6.05 -2.78 -6.91
C LEU A 163 5.81 -1.94 -5.66
N ILE A 164 4.71 -1.21 -5.63
CA ILE A 164 4.27 -0.46 -4.44
C ILE A 164 2.97 -1.06 -3.96
N MET A 165 2.95 -1.47 -2.69
CA MET A 165 1.78 -2.08 -2.07
C MET A 165 1.53 -1.54 -0.65
N ALA A 166 0.34 -1.78 -0.12
CA ALA A 166 -0.15 -1.34 1.17
C ALA A 166 -0.73 -2.52 1.99
N HIS A 167 -1.91 -2.35 2.61
CA HIS A 167 -2.74 -3.37 3.26
C HIS A 167 -2.16 -3.93 4.58
N ASN A 168 -0.86 -4.08 4.70
CA ASN A 168 -0.24 -4.66 5.89
C ASN A 168 0.10 -3.62 6.98
N HIS A 169 -0.06 -2.32 6.69
CA HIS A 169 0.22 -1.22 7.62
C HIS A 169 1.52 -1.44 8.39
N PRO A 170 2.69 -1.50 7.73
CA PRO A 170 3.91 -1.93 8.38
C PRO A 170 4.32 -1.01 9.53
N VAL A 171 4.63 -1.63 10.67
CA VAL A 171 5.21 -0.98 11.84
C VAL A 171 6.43 -1.74 12.32
N ILE A 172 7.33 -1.03 13.01
CA ILE A 172 8.42 -1.62 13.79
C ILE A 172 8.04 -1.50 15.26
N GLU A 173 8.09 -2.62 15.94
CA GLU A 173 7.84 -2.71 17.37
C GLU A 173 9.16 -2.47 18.12
N PHE A 174 9.11 -1.59 19.10
CA PHE A 174 10.20 -1.35 20.05
C PHE A 174 9.76 -1.81 21.44
N LYS A 175 10.70 -2.29 22.21
CA LYS A 175 10.47 -2.73 23.59
C LYS A 175 11.57 -2.13 24.46
N ASP A 176 11.16 -1.37 25.47
CA ASP A 176 12.10 -0.78 26.41
C ASP A 176 12.47 -1.73 27.56
N GLU A 177 13.33 -1.29 28.48
CA GLU A 177 13.79 -2.04 29.64
C GLU A 177 12.65 -2.39 30.63
N PHE A 178 11.54 -1.66 30.60
CA PHE A 178 10.35 -1.89 31.41
C PHE A 178 9.30 -2.79 30.72
N ASN A 179 9.65 -3.35 29.54
CA ASN A 179 8.73 -4.12 28.68
C ASN A 179 7.57 -3.30 28.09
N VAL A 180 7.65 -1.97 28.11
CA VAL A 180 6.68 -1.13 27.40
C VAL A 180 6.93 -1.24 25.90
N ARG A 181 5.88 -1.47 25.14
CA ARG A 181 5.95 -1.64 23.69
C ARG A 181 5.43 -0.39 22.99
N THR A 182 6.19 0.08 22.03
CA THR A 182 5.79 1.15 21.11
C THR A 182 5.88 0.67 19.68
N TYR A 183 5.10 1.28 18.80
CA TYR A 183 4.98 0.87 17.41
C TYR A 183 5.15 2.09 16.52
N GLU A 184 6.15 2.06 15.67
CA GLU A 184 6.45 3.15 14.75
C GLU A 184 6.15 2.74 13.32
N PRO A 185 5.34 3.50 12.57
CA PRO A 185 5.11 3.24 11.16
C PRO A 185 6.43 3.23 10.37
N ALA A 186 6.54 2.32 9.43
CA ALA A 186 7.77 2.16 8.66
C ALA A 186 7.48 1.82 7.20
N TRP A 187 8.40 2.20 6.33
CA TRP A 187 8.52 1.73 4.97
C TRP A 187 9.29 0.42 4.97
N ILE A 188 8.82 -0.58 4.24
CA ILE A 188 9.55 -1.83 4.06
C ILE A 188 9.98 -1.95 2.60
N ARG A 189 11.28 -2.12 2.36
CA ARG A 189 11.87 -2.39 1.05
C ARG A 189 12.28 -3.84 0.98
N ALA A 190 11.68 -4.58 0.08
CA ALA A 190 11.83 -6.02 -0.03
C ALA A 190 12.07 -6.44 -1.48
N HIS A 191 12.37 -7.72 -1.67
CA HIS A 191 12.46 -8.39 -2.97
C HIS A 191 11.79 -9.74 -2.88
N TRP A 192 11.34 -10.28 -4.01
CA TRP A 192 10.82 -11.64 -4.04
C TRP A 192 11.84 -12.65 -4.55
N ASP A 193 11.63 -13.90 -4.15
CA ASP A 193 12.23 -15.06 -4.81
C ASP A 193 11.33 -15.46 -5.99
N LYS A 194 11.84 -15.26 -7.21
CA LYS A 194 11.13 -15.52 -8.46
C LYS A 194 10.58 -16.95 -8.55
N MET A 195 11.34 -17.94 -8.07
CA MET A 195 10.94 -19.35 -8.16
C MET A 195 9.87 -19.68 -7.11
N LYS A 196 10.00 -19.16 -5.91
CA LYS A 196 8.95 -19.30 -4.87
C LYS A 196 7.66 -18.63 -5.32
N LEU A 197 7.74 -17.42 -5.92
CA LEU A 197 6.59 -16.72 -6.48
C LEU A 197 5.93 -17.55 -7.58
N ALA A 198 6.70 -18.07 -8.54
CA ALA A 198 6.18 -18.91 -9.62
C ALA A 198 5.45 -20.14 -9.08
N THR A 199 6.03 -20.79 -8.05
CA THR A 199 5.42 -21.95 -7.37
C THR A 199 4.09 -21.58 -6.70
N ALA A 200 4.09 -20.50 -5.93
CA ALA A 200 2.92 -20.04 -5.19
C ALA A 200 1.78 -19.64 -6.15
N TYR A 201 2.12 -18.91 -7.21
CA TYR A 201 1.13 -18.44 -8.16
C TYR A 201 0.55 -19.58 -9.02
N LEU A 202 1.37 -20.56 -9.44
CA LEU A 202 0.85 -21.77 -10.11
C LEU A 202 -0.07 -22.61 -9.20
N LYS A 203 0.23 -22.66 -7.90
CA LYS A 203 -0.69 -23.28 -6.92
C LYS A 203 -2.02 -22.53 -6.85
N TYR A 204 -2.00 -21.20 -6.86
CA TYR A 204 -3.21 -20.37 -6.93
C TYR A 204 -4.01 -20.66 -8.22
N LEU A 205 -3.33 -20.79 -9.36
CA LEU A 205 -3.94 -21.16 -10.64
C LEU A 205 -4.36 -22.63 -10.72
N LYS A 206 -4.23 -23.40 -9.63
CA LYS A 206 -4.54 -24.82 -9.52
C LYS A 206 -3.78 -25.73 -10.49
N VAL A 207 -2.58 -25.30 -10.92
CA VAL A 207 -1.71 -26.10 -11.79
C VAL A 207 -0.93 -27.09 -10.92
N LYS A 208 -1.12 -28.39 -11.15
CA LYS A 208 -0.43 -29.47 -10.43
C LYS A 208 0.82 -29.94 -11.19
N ASN A 209 1.84 -30.40 -10.44
CA ASN A 209 3.04 -31.05 -10.97
C ASN A 209 3.77 -30.26 -12.06
N ALA A 210 3.87 -28.94 -11.89
CA ALA A 210 4.52 -28.06 -12.84
C ALA A 210 6.05 -28.27 -12.88
N LYS A 211 6.55 -28.97 -13.90
CA LYS A 211 7.97 -28.94 -14.28
C LYS A 211 8.17 -27.68 -15.12
N ASN A 212 9.28 -26.94 -14.95
CA ASN A 212 9.56 -25.68 -15.66
C ASN A 212 8.50 -24.57 -15.43
N GLN A 213 8.30 -24.22 -14.17
CA GLN A 213 7.25 -23.31 -13.69
C GLN A 213 7.19 -21.99 -14.45
N LEU A 214 8.33 -21.30 -14.66
CA LEU A 214 8.40 -20.04 -15.38
C LEU A 214 7.95 -20.20 -16.84
N LYS A 215 8.33 -21.29 -17.50
CA LYS A 215 7.92 -21.59 -18.86
C LYS A 215 6.39 -21.77 -18.95
N ILE A 216 5.82 -22.49 -17.99
CA ILE A 216 4.35 -22.69 -17.92
C ILE A 216 3.63 -21.36 -17.72
N LEU A 217 4.11 -20.51 -16.81
CA LEU A 217 3.55 -19.19 -16.58
C LEU A 217 3.58 -18.35 -17.86
N GLN A 218 4.70 -18.35 -18.57
CA GLN A 218 4.87 -17.58 -19.79
C GLN A 218 4.01 -18.11 -20.93
N GLU A 219 4.08 -19.40 -21.23
CA GLU A 219 3.43 -19.98 -22.42
C GLU A 219 1.91 -20.15 -22.28
N LYS A 220 1.44 -20.56 -21.10
CA LYS A 220 0.01 -20.81 -20.87
C LYS A 220 -0.77 -19.62 -20.36
N PHE A 221 -0.13 -18.77 -19.54
CA PHE A 221 -0.81 -17.68 -18.85
C PHE A 221 -0.34 -16.29 -19.28
N GLN A 222 0.71 -16.21 -20.13
CA GLN A 222 1.33 -14.96 -20.60
C GLN A 222 1.86 -14.10 -19.44
N ILE A 223 2.42 -14.77 -18.41
CA ILE A 223 2.97 -14.15 -17.22
C ILE A 223 4.48 -14.19 -17.28
N VAL A 224 5.11 -13.02 -17.21
CA VAL A 224 6.55 -12.85 -17.09
C VAL A 224 6.83 -12.30 -15.70
N ILE A 225 7.69 -12.98 -14.94
CA ILE A 225 8.06 -12.53 -13.59
C ILE A 225 9.44 -11.88 -13.68
N ALA A 226 9.54 -10.62 -13.20
CA ALA A 226 10.81 -9.90 -13.07
C ALA A 226 11.78 -10.66 -12.15
N ASP A 227 13.09 -10.54 -12.41
CA ASP A 227 14.09 -11.31 -11.66
C ASP A 227 14.21 -10.84 -10.21
N ASN A 228 14.36 -9.56 -9.99
CA ASN A 228 14.59 -8.99 -8.66
C ASN A 228 13.99 -7.58 -8.56
N PRO A 229 12.65 -7.42 -8.63
CA PRO A 229 12.04 -6.10 -8.50
C PRO A 229 12.16 -5.58 -7.08
N GLU A 230 12.19 -4.27 -6.94
CA GLU A 230 12.03 -3.64 -5.63
C GLU A 230 10.55 -3.67 -5.23
N ILE A 231 10.25 -4.13 -4.03
CA ILE A 231 8.91 -4.09 -3.44
C ILE A 231 8.93 -3.05 -2.31
N ILE A 232 8.04 -2.08 -2.38
CA ILE A 232 7.87 -1.05 -1.34
C ILE A 232 6.51 -1.26 -0.70
N ILE A 233 6.50 -1.60 0.60
CA ILE A 233 5.29 -1.70 1.39
C ILE A 233 5.14 -0.39 2.16
N ILE A 234 4.03 0.31 1.90
CA ILE A 234 3.85 1.65 2.46
C ILE A 234 3.06 1.61 3.76
N PRO A 235 3.36 2.48 4.74
CA PRO A 235 2.59 2.60 5.96
C PRO A 235 1.21 3.24 5.70
N ALA A 236 0.24 2.94 6.56
CA ALA A 236 -1.10 3.50 6.48
C ALA A 236 -1.10 5.04 6.64
N PHE A 237 -1.93 5.71 5.86
CA PHE A 237 -2.09 7.17 5.96
C PHE A 237 -2.85 7.58 7.21
N ASN A 238 -3.78 6.74 7.66
CA ASN A 238 -4.56 6.97 8.87
C ASN A 238 -3.82 6.42 10.10
N ASP A 239 -3.43 7.30 10.99
CA ASP A 239 -2.68 6.99 12.20
C ASP A 239 -3.51 6.38 13.35
N LEU A 240 -4.83 6.26 13.21
CA LEU A 240 -5.67 5.48 14.11
C LEU A 240 -5.63 3.98 13.82
N LEU A 241 -5.06 3.57 12.69
CA LEU A 241 -4.92 2.17 12.33
C LEU A 241 -3.78 1.53 13.11
N GLY A 242 -4.03 0.34 13.62
CA GLY A 242 -2.96 -0.56 14.03
C GLY A 242 -2.17 -1.05 12.82
N GLY A 243 -1.01 -1.64 13.08
CA GLY A 243 -0.15 -2.21 12.03
C GLY A 243 0.37 -3.59 12.38
N ILE A 244 0.95 -4.26 11.40
CA ILE A 244 1.65 -5.53 11.60
C ILE A 244 3.12 -5.23 11.94
N SER A 245 3.59 -5.76 13.07
CA SER A 245 4.99 -5.63 13.48
C SER A 245 5.88 -6.50 12.62
N PHE A 246 6.59 -5.90 11.64
CA PHE A 246 7.42 -6.64 10.70
C PHE A 246 8.64 -7.29 11.36
N ASN A 247 9.12 -6.74 12.46
CA ASN A 247 10.23 -7.28 13.23
C ASN A 247 9.82 -8.28 14.32
N LYS A 248 8.55 -8.66 14.41
CA LYS A 248 8.09 -9.72 15.31
C LYS A 248 8.35 -11.09 14.68
N LYS A 249 8.86 -12.06 15.46
CA LYS A 249 9.22 -13.40 14.98
C LYS A 249 8.03 -14.14 14.35
N ASP A 250 6.87 -14.08 15.01
CA ASP A 250 5.66 -14.78 14.59
C ASP A 250 4.65 -13.83 13.94
N ALA A 251 5.14 -12.81 13.20
CA ALA A 251 4.29 -11.90 12.47
C ALA A 251 3.45 -12.65 11.43
N THR A 252 2.14 -12.47 11.49
CA THR A 252 1.22 -13.01 10.49
C THR A 252 0.86 -11.90 9.51
N PHE A 253 1.31 -12.05 8.28
CA PHE A 253 1.03 -11.09 7.22
C PHE A 253 -0.30 -11.43 6.55
N ILE A 254 -0.92 -10.42 5.95
CA ILE A 254 -2.17 -10.55 5.22
C ILE A 254 -1.96 -10.34 3.72
N GLY A 255 -2.86 -10.89 2.92
CA GLY A 255 -2.74 -10.88 1.46
C GLY A 255 -1.84 -11.98 0.89
N PRO A 256 -2.12 -12.44 -0.33
CA PRO A 256 -1.53 -13.66 -0.87
C PRO A 256 -0.04 -13.52 -1.19
N LEU A 257 0.43 -12.35 -1.60
CA LEU A 257 1.84 -12.16 -1.96
C LEU A 257 2.76 -12.39 -0.75
N LEU A 258 2.48 -11.74 0.40
CA LEU A 258 3.28 -11.89 1.61
C LEU A 258 3.07 -13.25 2.28
N ASN A 259 1.82 -13.72 2.35
CA ASN A 259 1.49 -15.03 2.92
C ASN A 259 2.09 -16.23 2.16
N SER A 260 2.42 -16.05 0.89
CA SER A 260 3.03 -17.14 0.10
C SER A 260 4.47 -17.45 0.50
N GLY A 261 5.12 -16.56 1.25
CA GLY A 261 6.54 -16.67 1.62
C GLY A 261 7.50 -16.48 0.45
N CYS A 262 7.01 -15.93 -0.69
CA CYS A 262 7.87 -15.63 -1.83
C CYS A 262 8.64 -14.32 -1.66
N VAL A 263 8.17 -13.41 -0.81
CA VAL A 263 8.89 -12.17 -0.47
C VAL A 263 9.88 -12.46 0.65
N ASN A 264 11.13 -12.08 0.45
CA ASN A 264 12.19 -12.29 1.45
C ASN A 264 12.14 -11.19 2.51
N LEU A 265 11.25 -11.35 3.50
CA LEU A 265 11.03 -10.36 4.55
C LEU A 265 12.20 -10.28 5.54
N ASP A 266 12.93 -11.36 5.78
CA ASP A 266 14.08 -11.35 6.68
C ASP A 266 15.20 -10.44 6.20
N ASP A 267 15.45 -10.40 4.90
CA ASP A 267 16.45 -9.52 4.27
C ASP A 267 15.88 -8.17 3.83
N SER A 268 14.59 -7.90 4.06
CA SER A 268 14.00 -6.61 3.76
C SER A 268 14.51 -5.52 4.70
N GLU A 269 14.60 -4.30 4.19
CA GLU A 269 15.06 -3.12 4.92
C GLU A 269 13.87 -2.35 5.48
N ALA A 270 13.94 -1.98 6.76
CA ALA A 270 12.98 -1.09 7.40
C ALA A 270 13.52 0.33 7.49
N ILE A 271 12.66 1.31 7.15
CA ILE A 271 12.97 2.74 7.20
C ILE A 271 11.84 3.43 7.96
N LEU A 272 12.16 4.12 9.04
CA LEU A 272 11.18 4.90 9.80
C LEU A 272 10.72 6.14 9.03
N MET A 273 9.64 6.75 9.50
CA MET A 273 9.03 7.89 8.84
C MET A 273 9.93 9.12 8.74
N ASP A 274 10.87 9.29 9.67
CA ASP A 274 11.86 10.38 9.67
C ASP A 274 13.02 10.13 8.68
N GLY A 275 13.10 8.93 8.09
CA GLY A 275 14.15 8.50 7.19
C GLY A 275 15.27 7.68 7.86
N THR A 276 15.14 7.36 9.15
CA THR A 276 16.10 6.51 9.86
C THR A 276 16.06 5.10 9.28
N ILE A 277 17.19 4.64 8.76
CA ILE A 277 17.37 3.28 8.25
C ILE A 277 17.63 2.35 9.44
N MET A 278 16.71 1.44 9.71
CA MET A 278 16.79 0.49 10.82
C MET A 278 17.65 -0.74 10.50
N GLY A 279 17.99 -0.96 9.23
CA GLY A 279 18.66 -2.17 8.76
C GLY A 279 17.68 -3.28 8.36
N LYS A 280 18.18 -4.50 8.29
CA LYS A 280 17.38 -5.66 7.86
C LYS A 280 16.44 -6.13 8.98
N ILE A 281 15.25 -6.58 8.61
CA ILE A 281 14.25 -7.09 9.57
C ILE A 281 14.83 -8.17 10.47
N LYS A 282 15.63 -9.10 9.95
CA LYS A 282 16.29 -10.14 10.76
C LYS A 282 17.24 -9.59 11.83
N GLU A 283 17.84 -8.41 11.61
CA GLU A 283 18.81 -7.77 12.51
C GLU A 283 18.13 -7.01 13.65
N ILE A 284 16.91 -6.53 13.40
CA ILE A 284 16.10 -5.77 14.37
C ILE A 284 14.95 -6.60 14.95
N ARG A 285 15.00 -7.92 14.76
CA ARG A 285 14.00 -8.84 15.27
C ARG A 285 13.97 -8.82 16.80
N LEU A 286 12.78 -8.67 17.38
CA LEU A 286 12.63 -8.71 18.82
C LEU A 286 12.92 -10.13 19.33
N ASN A 287 13.80 -10.22 20.31
CA ASN A 287 13.93 -11.39 21.17
C ASN A 287 12.75 -11.37 22.16
N GLU A 288 12.05 -12.49 22.29
CA GLU A 288 10.96 -12.65 23.26
C GLU A 288 11.42 -12.46 24.70
#